data_882aedc5d6d460a784a2eeb0679d3be2
#
_entry.id   882aedc5d6d460a784a2eeb0679d3be2
#
_cell.length_a   1.000
_cell.length_b   1.000
_cell.length_c   1.000
_cell.angle_alpha   90.00
_cell.angle_beta   90.00
_cell.angle_gamma   90.00
#
_symmetry.space_group_name_H-M   'P 1'
#
loop_
_entity.id
_entity.type
_entity.pdbx_description
1 polymer ?
#
loop_
_entity_poly.entity_id
_entity_poly.type
_entity_poly.pdbx_seq_one_letter_code
_entity_poly.pdbx_strand_id
1 'polypeptide(L)'
;MKDVSLTLVQTFHLVAKEGSYSGAARKLNISYQSVANHIRRFEQILGEKLVISEQGAKSTMLTARGKTLYHLLVPELDAMLSRLNTLVDKERPVIRLGMPQAIFYYLLPQVISDFNEIHPDVQIVCYERDVALVDLIKIGQVDAFITERPYVGDEVVQHTLGAYKLFLVYPSDWPAPSSLPSLADWADGRPYVTFEPGHMLRNMALDLMRQDGKAPQVAISASSSSSVKRCVEKGLGFTILPGWTLDGIGDNLSTVLLDELKEIPVYFGESRYLAKNPYISLLRDLCAKNFSLFFTPGNTVVEQ
;
A
#
# COMPACT_ATOMS: atom_id res chain seq x y z
N MET A 1 -30.15 5.83 -15.69
CA MET A 1 -28.77 5.43 -16.05
C MET A 1 -28.88 4.67 -17.37
N LYS A 2 -28.13 5.08 -18.40
CA LYS A 2 -28.18 4.39 -19.71
C LYS A 2 -27.61 2.97 -19.51
N ASP A 3 -28.21 2.00 -20.16
CA ASP A 3 -27.96 0.55 -19.95
C ASP A 3 -26.62 0.13 -20.60
N VAL A 4 -25.52 0.33 -19.87
CA VAL A 4 -24.17 -0.08 -20.27
C VAL A 4 -23.94 -1.52 -19.82
N SER A 5 -23.83 -2.46 -20.76
CA SER A 5 -23.51 -3.84 -20.42
C SER A 5 -22.00 -4.06 -20.25
N LEU A 6 -21.62 -4.98 -19.37
CA LEU A 6 -20.22 -5.38 -19.15
C LEU A 6 -19.55 -5.85 -20.45
N THR A 7 -20.29 -6.50 -21.34
CA THR A 7 -19.78 -6.96 -22.64
C THR A 7 -19.27 -5.80 -23.50
N LEU A 8 -19.94 -4.64 -23.49
CA LEU A 8 -19.49 -3.47 -24.23
C LEU A 8 -18.19 -2.90 -23.65
N VAL A 9 -18.10 -2.82 -22.34
CA VAL A 9 -16.90 -2.35 -21.61
C VAL A 9 -15.72 -3.29 -21.87
N GLN A 10 -15.91 -4.60 -21.75
CA GLN A 10 -14.87 -5.59 -22.02
C GLN A 10 -14.42 -5.58 -23.49
N THR A 11 -15.36 -5.42 -24.42
CA THR A 11 -15.01 -5.31 -25.84
C THR A 11 -14.16 -4.06 -26.10
N PHE A 12 -14.54 -2.92 -25.53
CA PHE A 12 -13.77 -1.68 -25.66
C PHE A 12 -12.38 -1.83 -25.05
N HIS A 13 -12.26 -2.41 -23.84
CA HIS A 13 -11.00 -2.70 -23.20
C HIS A 13 -10.07 -3.52 -24.11
N LEU A 14 -10.57 -4.61 -24.68
CA LEU A 14 -9.77 -5.46 -25.56
C LEU A 14 -9.41 -4.80 -26.88
N VAL A 15 -10.29 -3.99 -27.49
CA VAL A 15 -9.95 -3.21 -28.68
C VAL A 15 -8.83 -2.23 -28.38
N ALA A 16 -8.87 -1.57 -27.23
CA ALA A 16 -7.83 -0.65 -26.80
C ALA A 16 -6.50 -1.36 -26.53
N LYS A 17 -6.52 -2.51 -25.85
CA LYS A 17 -5.35 -3.31 -25.49
C LYS A 17 -4.68 -3.96 -26.69
N GLU A 18 -5.47 -4.56 -27.60
CA GLU A 18 -4.96 -5.25 -28.80
C GLU A 18 -4.67 -4.27 -29.96
N GLY A 19 -5.06 -3.02 -29.85
CA GLY A 19 -4.91 -1.99 -30.89
C GLY A 19 -5.62 -2.33 -32.19
N SER A 20 -6.57 -3.29 -32.19
CA SER A 20 -7.30 -3.70 -33.40
C SER A 20 -8.61 -4.43 -33.07
N TYR A 21 -9.62 -4.23 -33.93
CA TYR A 21 -10.88 -4.99 -33.85
C TYR A 21 -10.67 -6.50 -34.06
N SER A 22 -9.75 -6.88 -34.95
CA SER A 22 -9.45 -8.30 -35.23
C SER A 22 -8.75 -8.98 -34.06
N GLY A 23 -7.86 -8.25 -33.35
CA GLY A 23 -7.22 -8.75 -32.12
C GLY A 23 -8.25 -9.00 -31.02
N ALA A 24 -9.13 -8.02 -30.78
CA ALA A 24 -10.20 -8.15 -29.80
C ALA A 24 -11.18 -9.29 -30.15
N ALA A 25 -11.54 -9.43 -31.43
CA ALA A 25 -12.43 -10.48 -31.93
C ALA A 25 -11.89 -11.89 -31.61
N ARG A 26 -10.58 -12.09 -31.85
CA ARG A 26 -9.91 -13.38 -31.51
C ARG A 26 -9.92 -13.65 -30.01
N LYS A 27 -9.64 -12.65 -29.20
CA LYS A 27 -9.61 -12.78 -27.72
C LYS A 27 -11.00 -13.07 -27.15
N LEU A 28 -12.05 -12.49 -27.73
CA LEU A 28 -13.44 -12.68 -27.30
C LEU A 28 -14.09 -13.90 -27.93
N ASN A 29 -13.44 -14.55 -28.89
CA ASN A 29 -14.02 -15.64 -29.70
C ASN A 29 -15.35 -15.25 -30.37
N ILE A 30 -15.41 -14.03 -30.92
CA ILE A 30 -16.57 -13.50 -31.68
C ILE A 30 -16.13 -12.92 -33.05
N SER A 31 -17.09 -12.59 -33.89
CA SER A 31 -16.79 -12.01 -35.21
C SER A 31 -16.28 -10.56 -35.09
N TYR A 32 -15.47 -10.13 -36.07
CA TYR A 32 -15.08 -8.73 -36.24
C TYR A 32 -16.31 -7.81 -36.26
N GLN A 33 -17.36 -8.20 -36.96
CA GLN A 33 -18.61 -7.45 -37.07
C GLN A 33 -19.28 -7.26 -35.71
N SER A 34 -19.24 -8.26 -34.85
CA SER A 34 -19.77 -8.20 -33.49
C SER A 34 -18.99 -7.18 -32.66
N VAL A 35 -17.66 -7.21 -32.73
CA VAL A 35 -16.79 -6.20 -32.04
C VAL A 35 -17.11 -4.79 -32.52
N ALA A 36 -17.23 -4.59 -33.85
CA ALA A 36 -17.56 -3.28 -34.42
C ALA A 36 -18.95 -2.78 -33.96
N ASN A 37 -19.93 -3.68 -33.88
CA ASN A 37 -21.26 -3.35 -33.36
C ASN A 37 -21.25 -3.00 -31.87
N HIS A 38 -20.48 -3.74 -31.04
CA HIS A 38 -20.33 -3.44 -29.63
C HIS A 38 -19.72 -2.05 -29.42
N ILE A 39 -18.65 -1.72 -30.13
CA ILE A 39 -18.01 -0.40 -30.02
C ILE A 39 -18.98 0.70 -30.46
N ARG A 40 -19.66 0.53 -31.60
CA ARG A 40 -20.63 1.52 -32.08
C ARG A 40 -21.75 1.74 -31.06
N ARG A 41 -22.32 0.64 -30.51
CA ARG A 41 -23.36 0.73 -29.47
C ARG A 41 -22.85 1.43 -28.22
N PHE A 42 -21.64 1.15 -27.78
CA PHE A 42 -21.03 1.79 -26.61
C PHE A 42 -20.85 3.29 -26.83
N GLU A 43 -20.32 3.70 -27.98
CA GLU A 43 -20.20 5.10 -28.41
C GLU A 43 -21.57 5.81 -28.47
N GLN A 44 -22.61 5.15 -28.99
CA GLN A 44 -23.97 5.69 -29.01
C GLN A 44 -24.52 5.93 -27.60
N ILE A 45 -24.30 5.00 -26.69
CA ILE A 45 -24.73 5.14 -25.29
C ILE A 45 -24.02 6.32 -24.61
N LEU A 46 -22.72 6.48 -24.84
CA LEU A 46 -21.91 7.56 -24.25
C LEU A 46 -22.08 8.91 -24.98
N GLY A 47 -22.55 8.88 -26.23
CA GLY A 47 -22.73 10.06 -27.07
C GLY A 47 -21.44 10.58 -27.70
N GLU A 48 -20.33 9.84 -27.61
CA GLU A 48 -19.01 10.25 -28.06
C GLU A 48 -18.26 9.10 -28.75
N LYS A 49 -17.37 9.47 -29.69
CA LYS A 49 -16.43 8.52 -30.31
C LYS A 49 -15.31 8.15 -29.37
N LEU A 50 -15.04 6.85 -29.23
CA LEU A 50 -13.97 6.31 -28.40
C LEU A 50 -12.79 5.79 -29.21
N VAL A 51 -13.05 5.29 -30.42
CA VAL A 51 -12.08 4.64 -31.27
C VAL A 51 -12.03 5.32 -32.64
N ILE A 52 -10.83 5.56 -33.13
CA ILE A 52 -10.55 6.02 -34.48
C ILE A 52 -10.04 4.81 -35.27
N SER A 53 -10.73 4.46 -36.36
CA SER A 53 -10.26 3.47 -37.32
C SER A 53 -10.32 4.06 -38.71
N GLU A 54 -9.19 4.08 -39.40
CA GLU A 54 -9.17 4.42 -40.84
C GLU A 54 -9.63 3.20 -41.64
N GLN A 55 -10.34 3.48 -42.74
CA GLN A 55 -10.87 2.43 -43.58
C GLN A 55 -9.72 1.65 -44.24
N GLY A 56 -9.60 0.34 -43.92
CA GLY A 56 -8.49 -0.51 -44.38
C GLY A 56 -7.28 -0.58 -43.45
N ALA A 57 -7.22 0.20 -42.36
CA ALA A 57 -6.14 0.11 -41.41
C ALA A 57 -6.22 -1.16 -40.57
N LYS A 58 -5.08 -1.84 -40.36
CA LYS A 58 -4.97 -3.04 -39.49
C LYS A 58 -4.96 -2.68 -38.00
N SER A 59 -4.81 -1.40 -37.66
CA SER A 59 -4.72 -0.90 -36.29
C SER A 59 -5.81 0.16 -36.02
N THR A 60 -6.16 0.31 -34.76
CA THR A 60 -7.10 1.33 -34.25
C THR A 60 -6.39 2.19 -33.21
N MET A 61 -6.81 3.45 -33.13
CA MET A 61 -6.33 4.39 -32.10
C MET A 61 -7.50 4.85 -31.23
N LEU A 62 -7.23 5.14 -29.97
CA LEU A 62 -8.21 5.75 -29.10
C LEU A 62 -8.30 7.26 -29.32
N THR A 63 -9.51 7.81 -29.30
CA THR A 63 -9.73 9.26 -29.19
C THR A 63 -9.22 9.76 -27.83
N ALA A 64 -9.14 11.08 -27.62
CA ALA A 64 -8.85 11.65 -26.30
C ALA A 64 -9.84 11.13 -25.23
N ARG A 65 -11.13 11.06 -25.57
CA ARG A 65 -12.17 10.54 -24.71
C ARG A 65 -12.02 9.03 -24.44
N GLY A 66 -11.67 8.27 -25.48
CA GLY A 66 -11.36 6.85 -25.35
C GLY A 66 -10.18 6.58 -24.42
N LYS A 67 -9.11 7.39 -24.51
CA LYS A 67 -7.95 7.30 -23.60
C LYS A 67 -8.36 7.57 -22.14
N THR A 68 -9.11 8.64 -21.89
CA THR A 68 -9.61 8.97 -20.55
C THR A 68 -10.46 7.81 -19.99
N LEU A 69 -11.41 7.30 -20.78
CA LEU A 69 -12.25 6.19 -20.37
C LEU A 69 -11.45 4.91 -20.12
N TYR A 70 -10.47 4.63 -20.97
CA TYR A 70 -9.57 3.48 -20.80
C TYR A 70 -8.82 3.55 -19.45
N HIS A 71 -8.21 4.69 -19.14
CA HIS A 71 -7.50 4.87 -17.87
C HIS A 71 -8.40 4.80 -16.64
N LEU A 72 -9.66 5.20 -16.76
CA LEU A 72 -10.62 5.11 -15.65
C LEU A 72 -11.16 3.70 -15.43
N LEU A 73 -11.37 2.92 -16.49
CA LEU A 73 -12.06 1.62 -16.39
C LEU A 73 -11.11 0.43 -16.27
N VAL A 74 -9.91 0.51 -16.84
CA VAL A 74 -9.02 -0.66 -16.96
C VAL A 74 -8.58 -1.20 -15.61
N PRO A 75 -8.13 -0.40 -14.64
CA PRO A 75 -7.71 -0.94 -13.36
C PRO A 75 -8.81 -1.72 -12.64
N GLU A 76 -10.04 -1.22 -12.71
CA GLU A 76 -11.22 -1.83 -12.07
C GLU A 76 -11.67 -3.10 -12.80
N LEU A 77 -11.67 -3.05 -14.14
CA LEU A 77 -12.05 -4.20 -14.96
C LEU A 77 -11.03 -5.33 -14.83
N ASP A 78 -9.73 -5.03 -14.89
CA ASP A 78 -8.67 -6.04 -14.73
C ASP A 78 -8.70 -6.67 -13.33
N ALA A 79 -8.95 -5.86 -12.28
CA ALA A 79 -9.13 -6.37 -10.92
C ALA A 79 -10.35 -7.30 -10.82
N MET A 80 -11.48 -6.92 -11.42
CA MET A 80 -12.69 -7.75 -11.43
C MET A 80 -12.48 -9.05 -12.22
N LEU A 81 -11.89 -8.97 -13.41
CA LEU A 81 -11.61 -10.16 -14.24
C LEU A 81 -10.60 -11.09 -13.57
N SER A 82 -9.56 -10.55 -12.97
CA SER A 82 -8.59 -11.32 -12.19
C SER A 82 -9.25 -12.11 -11.05
N ARG A 83 -10.21 -11.51 -10.34
CA ARG A 83 -10.97 -12.18 -9.29
C ARG A 83 -11.89 -13.28 -9.83
N LEU A 84 -12.57 -13.01 -10.94
CA LEU A 84 -13.39 -14.03 -11.56
C LEU A 84 -12.55 -15.22 -12.04
N ASN A 85 -11.36 -14.94 -12.60
CA ASN A 85 -10.44 -16.00 -13.02
C ASN A 85 -9.95 -16.84 -11.83
N THR A 86 -9.66 -16.23 -10.67
CA THR A 86 -9.29 -17.01 -9.46
C THR A 86 -10.41 -17.89 -8.93
N LEU A 87 -11.67 -17.61 -9.29
CA LEU A 87 -12.82 -18.46 -8.96
C LEU A 87 -13.08 -19.56 -10.00
N VAL A 88 -12.69 -19.32 -11.27
CA VAL A 88 -12.95 -20.23 -12.40
C VAL A 88 -11.75 -21.16 -12.63
N ASP A 89 -10.55 -20.65 -12.55
CA ASP A 89 -9.34 -21.46 -12.66
C ASP A 89 -9.10 -22.21 -11.35
N LYS A 90 -8.97 -23.51 -11.43
CA LYS A 90 -8.48 -24.38 -10.34
C LYS A 90 -6.97 -24.15 -10.08
N GLU A 91 -6.42 -23.05 -10.57
CA GLU A 91 -5.06 -22.63 -10.27
C GLU A 91 -4.95 -22.14 -8.83
N ARG A 92 -3.74 -22.11 -8.32
CA ARG A 92 -3.42 -21.81 -6.92
C ARG A 92 -4.20 -20.63 -6.38
N PRO A 93 -4.82 -20.75 -5.20
CA PRO A 93 -5.47 -19.60 -4.55
C PRO A 93 -4.47 -18.44 -4.41
N VAL A 94 -4.92 -17.23 -4.66
CA VAL A 94 -4.08 -16.02 -4.55
C VAL A 94 -4.67 -15.11 -3.48
N ILE A 95 -3.83 -14.70 -2.52
CA ILE A 95 -4.17 -13.68 -1.53
C ILE A 95 -3.37 -12.41 -1.84
N ARG A 96 -4.05 -11.30 -1.90
CA ARG A 96 -3.48 -9.97 -2.13
C ARG A 96 -3.47 -9.18 -0.84
N LEU A 97 -2.29 -8.88 -0.32
CA LEU A 97 -2.10 -8.22 0.97
C LEU A 97 -1.44 -6.85 0.76
N GLY A 98 -2.10 -5.78 1.21
CA GLY A 98 -1.56 -4.41 1.16
C GLY A 98 -0.96 -4.00 2.51
N MET A 99 0.19 -3.32 2.54
CA MET A 99 0.80 -2.83 3.77
C MET A 99 1.87 -1.76 3.52
N PRO A 100 2.24 -0.95 4.54
CA PRO A 100 3.43 -0.14 4.52
C PRO A 100 4.71 -0.97 4.34
N GLN A 101 5.71 -0.41 3.68
CA GLN A 101 7.00 -1.07 3.41
C GLN A 101 7.67 -1.60 4.68
N ALA A 102 7.62 -0.85 5.78
CA ALA A 102 8.21 -1.26 7.05
C ALA A 102 7.56 -2.55 7.60
N ILE A 103 6.24 -2.66 7.52
CA ILE A 103 5.51 -3.87 7.94
C ILE A 103 5.92 -5.07 7.08
N PHE A 104 6.03 -4.88 5.76
CA PHE A 104 6.54 -5.94 4.89
C PHE A 104 7.93 -6.39 5.32
N TYR A 105 8.85 -5.46 5.49
CA TYR A 105 10.26 -5.75 5.74
C TYR A 105 10.49 -6.46 7.10
N TYR A 106 9.82 -6.01 8.15
CA TYR A 106 10.10 -6.48 9.52
C TYR A 106 9.16 -7.59 10.02
N LEU A 107 7.90 -7.65 9.56
CA LEU A 107 6.90 -8.60 10.06
C LEU A 107 6.63 -9.74 9.06
N LEU A 108 6.40 -9.39 7.79
CA LEU A 108 5.82 -10.33 6.83
C LEU A 108 6.71 -11.52 6.46
N PRO A 109 8.05 -11.44 6.38
CA PRO A 109 8.85 -12.60 5.98
C PRO A 109 8.62 -13.81 6.89
N GLN A 110 8.53 -13.60 8.21
CA GLN A 110 8.25 -14.67 9.16
C GLN A 110 6.81 -15.17 9.04
N VAL A 111 5.84 -14.26 8.93
CA VAL A 111 4.42 -14.61 8.73
C VAL A 111 4.22 -15.44 7.46
N ILE A 112 4.87 -15.05 6.36
CA ILE A 112 4.78 -15.78 5.08
C ILE A 112 5.46 -17.14 5.19
N SER A 113 6.58 -17.25 5.90
CA SER A 113 7.24 -18.53 6.16
C SER A 113 6.30 -19.48 6.92
N ASP A 114 5.75 -19.04 8.04
CA ASP A 114 4.81 -19.83 8.85
C ASP A 114 3.55 -20.21 8.05
N PHE A 115 3.05 -19.30 7.20
CA PHE A 115 1.90 -19.54 6.35
C PHE A 115 2.18 -20.60 5.27
N ASN A 116 3.33 -20.50 4.60
CA ASN A 116 3.72 -21.42 3.53
C ASN A 116 3.99 -22.85 4.02
N GLU A 117 4.38 -23.02 5.28
CA GLU A 117 4.49 -24.35 5.90
C GLU A 117 3.13 -25.08 5.95
N ILE A 118 2.04 -24.33 6.12
CA ILE A 118 0.68 -24.85 6.21
C ILE A 118 0.01 -24.91 4.84
N HIS A 119 0.22 -23.91 4.00
CA HIS A 119 -0.42 -23.73 2.70
C HIS A 119 0.58 -23.41 1.58
N PRO A 120 1.43 -24.38 1.17
CA PRO A 120 2.44 -24.16 0.12
C PRO A 120 1.86 -23.95 -1.28
N ASP A 121 0.59 -24.27 -1.48
CA ASP A 121 -0.17 -24.13 -2.71
C ASP A 121 -0.83 -22.74 -2.89
N VAL A 122 -0.81 -21.90 -1.85
CA VAL A 122 -1.39 -20.54 -1.91
C VAL A 122 -0.32 -19.52 -2.28
N GLN A 123 -0.63 -18.66 -3.25
CA GLN A 123 0.24 -17.52 -3.59
C GLN A 123 -0.15 -16.30 -2.77
N ILE A 124 0.82 -15.65 -2.13
CA ILE A 124 0.65 -14.34 -1.49
C ILE A 124 1.27 -13.28 -2.38
N VAL A 125 0.51 -12.26 -2.76
CA VAL A 125 0.96 -11.08 -3.51
C VAL A 125 0.90 -9.87 -2.58
N CYS A 126 2.05 -9.26 -2.32
CA CYS A 126 2.17 -8.12 -1.43
C CYS A 126 2.24 -6.79 -2.21
N TYR A 127 1.49 -5.80 -1.75
CA TYR A 127 1.47 -4.44 -2.28
C TYR A 127 1.96 -3.48 -1.21
N GLU A 128 3.18 -2.99 -1.37
CA GLU A 128 3.74 -1.99 -0.47
C GLU A 128 3.14 -0.61 -0.76
N ARG A 129 2.23 -0.16 0.08
CA ARG A 129 1.52 1.12 0.00
C ARG A 129 1.26 1.67 1.39
N ASP A 130 1.51 2.96 1.61
CA ASP A 130 1.21 3.64 2.89
C ASP A 130 -0.16 4.32 2.89
N VAL A 131 -0.68 4.60 1.71
CA VAL A 131 -1.95 5.30 1.50
C VAL A 131 -2.87 4.49 0.60
N ALA A 132 -4.16 4.86 0.59
CA ALA A 132 -5.19 4.28 -0.27
C ALA A 132 -5.48 2.77 -0.07
N LEU A 133 -4.98 2.12 1.01
CA LEU A 133 -5.22 0.69 1.26
C LEU A 133 -6.72 0.37 1.35
N VAL A 134 -7.51 1.26 1.97
CA VAL A 134 -8.97 1.12 2.06
C VAL A 134 -9.62 1.22 0.67
N ASP A 135 -9.14 2.11 -0.17
CA ASP A 135 -9.66 2.22 -1.54
C ASP A 135 -9.30 0.99 -2.37
N LEU A 136 -8.08 0.45 -2.19
CA LEU A 136 -7.66 -0.79 -2.83
C LEU A 136 -8.53 -2.00 -2.44
N ILE A 137 -8.97 -2.09 -1.17
CA ILE A 137 -9.87 -3.18 -0.75
C ILE A 137 -11.28 -3.00 -1.29
N LYS A 138 -11.78 -1.76 -1.35
CA LYS A 138 -13.12 -1.45 -1.91
C LYS A 138 -13.22 -1.83 -3.39
N ILE A 139 -12.21 -1.53 -4.17
CA ILE A 139 -12.13 -1.91 -5.58
C ILE A 139 -11.56 -3.32 -5.79
N GLY A 140 -11.15 -3.98 -4.69
CA GLY A 140 -10.69 -5.36 -4.62
C GLY A 140 -9.37 -5.66 -5.29
N GLN A 141 -8.52 -4.71 -5.32
CA GLN A 141 -7.11 -4.92 -5.67
C GLN A 141 -6.34 -5.63 -4.56
N VAL A 142 -6.79 -5.47 -3.30
CA VAL A 142 -6.29 -6.26 -2.16
C VAL A 142 -7.45 -6.98 -1.46
N ASP A 143 -7.16 -8.10 -0.84
CA ASP A 143 -8.10 -8.94 -0.10
C ASP A 143 -8.06 -8.61 1.40
N ALA A 144 -6.88 -8.22 1.88
CA ALA A 144 -6.63 -7.74 3.23
C ALA A 144 -5.50 -6.69 3.22
N PHE A 145 -5.36 -5.95 4.31
CA PHE A 145 -4.28 -4.98 4.48
C PHE A 145 -3.84 -4.83 5.94
N ILE A 146 -2.63 -4.34 6.15
CA ILE A 146 -2.12 -3.93 7.46
C ILE A 146 -1.91 -2.42 7.44
N THR A 147 -2.34 -1.71 8.47
CA THR A 147 -2.31 -0.25 8.53
C THR A 147 -2.20 0.26 9.95
N GLU A 148 -1.69 1.47 10.11
CA GLU A 148 -1.65 2.21 11.37
C GLU A 148 -2.88 3.12 11.55
N ARG A 149 -3.78 3.14 10.57
CA ARG A 149 -4.96 4.02 10.58
C ARG A 149 -6.21 3.26 10.93
N PRO A 150 -6.98 3.69 11.94
CA PRO A 150 -8.29 3.13 12.19
C PRO A 150 -9.22 3.42 11.00
N TYR A 151 -10.03 2.45 10.64
CA TYR A 151 -11.06 2.59 9.61
C TYR A 151 -12.45 2.55 10.25
N VAL A 152 -13.30 3.46 9.80
CA VAL A 152 -14.72 3.50 10.18
C VAL A 152 -15.55 3.33 8.92
N GLY A 153 -16.23 2.19 8.79
CA GLY A 153 -17.08 1.87 7.65
C GLY A 153 -17.50 0.41 7.66
N ASP A 154 -18.44 0.07 6.80
CA ASP A 154 -19.07 -1.25 6.81
C ASP A 154 -18.40 -2.27 5.88
N GLU A 155 -17.52 -1.83 4.98
CA GLU A 155 -16.91 -2.70 3.96
C GLU A 155 -15.71 -3.51 4.46
N VAL A 156 -15.10 -3.03 5.57
CA VAL A 156 -13.89 -3.63 6.14
C VAL A 156 -14.14 -4.04 7.58
N VAL A 157 -13.70 -5.24 7.94
CA VAL A 157 -13.55 -5.68 9.33
C VAL A 157 -12.11 -5.45 9.74
N GLN A 158 -11.89 -4.76 10.84
CA GLN A 158 -10.56 -4.41 11.31
C GLN A 158 -10.28 -5.03 12.68
N HIS A 159 -9.09 -5.64 12.83
CA HIS A 159 -8.61 -6.30 14.03
C HIS A 159 -7.31 -5.64 14.49
N THR A 160 -7.18 -5.35 15.77
CA THR A 160 -5.93 -4.81 16.33
C THR A 160 -4.89 -5.93 16.39
N LEU A 161 -3.72 -5.71 15.80
CA LEU A 161 -2.56 -6.61 15.92
C LEU A 161 -1.74 -6.29 17.17
N GLY A 162 -1.64 -5.01 17.53
CA GLY A 162 -0.88 -4.49 18.66
C GLY A 162 -0.60 -3.01 18.49
N ALA A 163 0.40 -2.50 19.18
CA ALA A 163 0.86 -1.13 19.07
C ALA A 163 2.37 -1.04 19.21
N TYR A 164 2.96 0.06 18.77
CA TYR A 164 4.40 0.29 18.87
C TYR A 164 4.74 1.68 19.40
N LYS A 165 5.95 1.80 19.94
CA LYS A 165 6.53 3.06 20.41
C LYS A 165 7.45 3.67 19.37
N LEU A 166 7.64 4.98 19.47
CA LEU A 166 8.54 5.76 18.64
C LEU A 166 9.85 6.05 19.36
N PHE A 167 10.92 6.13 18.59
CA PHE A 167 12.25 6.45 19.05
C PHE A 167 12.82 7.62 18.25
N LEU A 168 13.46 8.54 18.94
CA LEU A 168 14.39 9.49 18.36
C LEU A 168 15.67 8.73 17.99
N VAL A 169 16.16 8.92 16.77
CA VAL A 169 17.39 8.31 16.25
C VAL A 169 18.29 9.41 15.72
N TYR A 170 19.53 9.47 16.20
CA TYR A 170 20.47 10.55 15.88
C TYR A 170 21.92 10.06 15.93
N PRO A 171 22.88 10.77 15.30
CA PRO A 171 24.30 10.43 15.37
C PRO A 171 24.82 10.40 16.83
N SER A 172 25.59 9.36 17.19
CA SER A 172 26.05 9.13 18.56
C SER A 172 27.05 10.20 19.08
N ASP A 173 27.64 10.98 18.18
CA ASP A 173 28.50 12.12 18.50
C ASP A 173 27.71 13.40 18.84
N TRP A 174 26.38 13.38 18.69
CA TRP A 174 25.54 14.51 19.09
C TRP A 174 25.14 14.40 20.57
N PRO A 175 25.00 15.55 21.28
CA PRO A 175 24.50 15.53 22.66
C PRO A 175 23.05 14.99 22.68
N ALA A 176 22.75 14.13 23.64
CA ALA A 176 21.40 13.64 23.86
C ALA A 176 20.43 14.78 24.25
N PRO A 177 19.14 14.72 23.90
CA PRO A 177 18.14 15.63 24.46
C PRO A 177 18.02 15.38 25.98
N SER A 178 17.92 16.45 26.76
CA SER A 178 17.86 16.33 28.24
C SER A 178 16.52 15.77 28.73
N SER A 179 15.44 15.96 27.94
CA SER A 179 14.08 15.50 28.21
C SER A 179 13.21 15.67 26.97
N LEU A 180 12.05 15.03 26.93
CA LEU A 180 11.08 15.21 25.86
C LEU A 180 10.56 16.66 25.74
N PRO A 181 10.23 17.37 26.81
CA PRO A 181 9.85 18.77 26.74
C PRO A 181 10.92 19.69 26.13
N SER A 182 12.21 19.28 26.17
CA SER A 182 13.30 20.01 25.53
C SER A 182 13.59 19.57 24.10
N LEU A 183 12.80 18.65 23.54
CA LEU A 183 13.06 18.11 22.19
C LEU A 183 12.93 19.18 21.11
N ALA A 184 12.01 20.12 21.24
CA ALA A 184 11.87 21.24 20.31
C ALA A 184 13.14 22.12 20.31
N ASP A 185 13.71 22.42 21.49
CA ASP A 185 14.96 23.15 21.65
C ASP A 185 16.15 22.38 21.05
N TRP A 186 16.20 21.08 21.34
CA TRP A 186 17.26 20.22 20.84
C TRP A 186 17.17 20.06 19.31
N ALA A 187 15.99 20.00 18.73
CA ALA A 187 15.77 19.81 17.30
C ALA A 187 15.93 21.12 16.50
N ASP A 188 15.84 22.27 17.14
CA ASP A 188 15.84 23.58 16.48
C ASP A 188 17.04 23.78 15.55
N GLY A 189 16.74 24.07 14.28
CA GLY A 189 17.75 24.27 13.24
C GLY A 189 18.55 23.00 12.84
N ARG A 190 18.37 21.87 13.54
CA ARG A 190 19.09 20.64 13.20
C ARG A 190 18.51 19.98 11.94
N PRO A 191 19.36 19.32 11.10
CA PRO A 191 18.92 18.63 9.91
C PRO A 191 18.04 17.42 10.29
N TYR A 192 16.79 17.45 9.84
CA TYR A 192 15.80 16.40 10.07
C TYR A 192 15.58 15.57 8.80
N VAL A 193 15.79 14.28 8.90
CA VAL A 193 15.49 13.30 7.87
C VAL A 193 14.16 12.68 8.20
N THR A 194 13.20 12.75 7.28
CA THR A 194 11.82 12.36 7.58
C THR A 194 11.10 11.72 6.40
N PHE A 195 9.87 11.37 6.62
CA PHE A 195 8.99 10.85 5.57
C PHE A 195 8.50 11.95 4.64
N GLU A 196 7.95 11.55 3.48
CA GLU A 196 7.35 12.45 2.52
C GLU A 196 6.16 13.23 3.09
N PRO A 197 5.77 14.37 2.50
CA PRO A 197 4.61 15.13 2.93
C PRO A 197 3.33 14.28 2.93
N GLY A 198 2.52 14.41 4.00
CA GLY A 198 1.28 13.64 4.19
C GLY A 198 1.45 12.33 4.96
N HIS A 199 2.68 11.88 5.18
CA HIS A 199 2.92 10.71 6.03
C HIS A 199 2.58 11.01 7.50
N MET A 200 1.90 10.08 8.18
CA MET A 200 1.42 10.25 9.56
C MET A 200 2.58 10.54 10.54
N LEU A 201 3.63 9.73 10.50
CA LEU A 201 4.78 9.88 11.42
C LEU A 201 5.52 11.21 11.21
N ARG A 202 5.59 11.70 9.96
CA ARG A 202 6.16 13.03 9.69
C ARG A 202 5.37 14.14 10.41
N ASN A 203 4.05 14.10 10.25
CA ASN A 203 3.20 15.13 10.86
C ASN A 203 3.29 15.08 12.38
N MET A 204 3.17 13.91 12.99
CA MET A 204 3.30 13.72 14.44
C MET A 204 4.65 14.22 14.96
N ALA A 205 5.75 13.87 14.28
CA ALA A 205 7.09 14.28 14.68
C ALA A 205 7.29 15.80 14.56
N LEU A 206 6.82 16.41 13.47
CA LEU A 206 6.90 17.85 13.30
C LEU A 206 6.03 18.62 14.29
N ASP A 207 4.83 18.11 14.62
CA ASP A 207 3.94 18.72 15.62
C ASP A 207 4.60 18.68 17.02
N LEU A 208 5.29 17.58 17.34
CA LEU A 208 6.05 17.45 18.60
C LEU A 208 7.22 18.45 18.70
N MET A 209 7.92 18.71 17.58
CA MET A 209 9.13 19.50 17.55
C MET A 209 8.91 20.99 17.21
N ARG A 210 7.71 21.39 16.80
CA ARG A 210 7.37 22.78 16.47
C ARG A 210 6.69 23.46 17.65
N GLN A 211 7.49 24.17 18.46
CA GLN A 211 7.03 24.91 19.61
C GLN A 211 7.72 26.26 19.70
N ASP A 212 7.01 27.30 20.06
CA ASP A 212 7.55 28.64 20.33
C ASP A 212 8.43 29.23 19.20
N GLY A 213 8.05 28.98 17.96
CA GLY A 213 8.79 29.44 16.78
C GLY A 213 10.03 28.61 16.42
N LYS A 214 10.31 27.55 17.17
CA LYS A 214 11.38 26.57 16.89
C LYS A 214 10.89 25.49 15.95
N ALA A 215 11.78 24.98 15.11
CA ALA A 215 11.50 23.86 14.23
C ALA A 215 12.79 23.20 13.73
N PRO A 216 12.82 21.89 13.51
CA PRO A 216 13.92 21.24 12.81
C PRO A 216 13.98 21.68 11.35
N GLN A 217 15.18 21.66 10.78
CA GLN A 217 15.37 21.89 9.35
C GLN A 217 15.10 20.57 8.60
N VAL A 218 14.00 20.45 7.89
CA VAL A 218 13.75 19.29 7.03
C VAL A 218 14.79 19.28 5.90
N ALA A 219 15.79 18.44 6.03
CA ALA A 219 16.90 18.32 5.08
C ALA A 219 16.60 17.29 3.98
N ILE A 220 15.96 16.16 4.35
CA ILE A 220 15.67 15.06 3.44
C ILE A 220 14.27 14.52 3.73
N SER A 221 13.55 14.17 2.66
CA SER A 221 12.28 13.45 2.75
C SER A 221 12.35 12.19 1.90
N ALA A 222 11.93 11.04 2.46
CA ALA A 222 11.92 9.76 1.77
C ALA A 222 10.61 9.00 2.04
N SER A 223 10.27 8.07 1.17
CA SER A 223 9.00 7.31 1.25
C SER A 223 9.06 6.06 2.11
N SER A 224 10.23 5.66 2.63
CA SER A 224 10.37 4.44 3.43
C SER A 224 11.24 4.62 4.66
N SER A 225 10.92 3.89 5.74
CA SER A 225 11.70 3.87 6.98
C SER A 225 13.16 3.44 6.75
N SER A 226 13.39 2.48 5.86
CA SER A 226 14.72 2.01 5.51
C SER A 226 15.58 3.11 4.87
N SER A 227 15.00 3.90 3.97
CA SER A 227 15.69 5.04 3.35
C SER A 227 15.97 6.13 4.36
N VAL A 228 15.01 6.46 5.22
CA VAL A 228 15.17 7.43 6.31
C VAL A 228 16.30 6.98 7.26
N LYS A 229 16.24 5.73 7.76
CA LYS A 229 17.28 5.14 8.62
C LYS A 229 18.65 5.23 7.96
N ARG A 230 18.76 4.85 6.69
CA ARG A 230 20.04 4.86 5.96
C ARG A 230 20.66 6.23 5.82
N CYS A 231 19.85 7.27 5.65
CA CYS A 231 20.34 8.66 5.64
C CYS A 231 20.93 9.07 7.01
N VAL A 232 20.25 8.71 8.11
CA VAL A 232 20.74 9.01 9.46
C VAL A 232 22.02 8.23 9.78
N GLU A 233 22.13 6.97 9.38
CA GLU A 233 23.36 6.16 9.48
C GLU A 233 24.56 6.82 8.76
N LYS A 234 24.29 7.63 7.73
CA LYS A 234 25.32 8.42 7.02
C LYS A 234 25.57 9.80 7.61
N GLY A 235 25.02 10.09 8.79
CA GLY A 235 25.22 11.37 9.47
C GLY A 235 24.47 12.55 8.85
N LEU A 236 23.44 12.32 8.02
CA LEU A 236 22.74 13.39 7.32
C LEU A 236 21.69 14.10 8.18
N GLY A 237 21.58 13.75 9.45
CA GLY A 237 20.66 14.35 10.40
C GLY A 237 20.10 13.36 11.40
N PHE A 238 19.00 13.74 12.05
CA PHE A 238 18.26 12.89 12.98
C PHE A 238 16.86 12.54 12.43
N THR A 239 16.19 11.57 13.06
CA THR A 239 14.83 11.16 12.69
C THR A 239 14.05 10.64 13.89
N ILE A 240 12.74 10.41 13.68
CA ILE A 240 11.87 9.67 14.58
C ILE A 240 11.32 8.46 13.83
N LEU A 241 11.54 7.26 14.38
CA LEU A 241 11.21 5.97 13.76
C LEU A 241 10.51 5.02 14.74
N PRO A 242 9.72 4.07 14.22
CA PRO A 242 9.20 2.95 14.99
C PRO A 242 10.30 2.08 15.59
N GLY A 243 10.08 1.55 16.79
CA GLY A 243 11.07 0.73 17.51
C GLY A 243 11.57 -0.48 16.73
N TRP A 244 10.70 -1.16 15.99
CA TRP A 244 11.09 -2.32 15.17
C TRP A 244 12.08 -2.00 14.04
N THR A 245 12.18 -0.74 13.63
CA THR A 245 13.13 -0.33 12.59
C THR A 245 14.55 -0.21 13.11
N LEU A 246 14.74 -0.30 14.42
CA LEU A 246 16.04 -0.15 15.10
C LEU A 246 16.88 -1.43 15.05
N ASP A 247 16.29 -2.55 14.65
CA ASP A 247 17.05 -3.77 14.45
C ASP A 247 18.21 -3.55 13.46
N GLY A 248 19.43 -4.00 13.87
CA GLY A 248 20.67 -3.76 13.13
C GLY A 248 21.05 -2.29 13.00
N ILE A 249 20.67 -1.44 13.96
CA ILE A 249 21.17 -0.06 14.02
C ILE A 249 22.68 -0.05 14.30
N GLY A 250 23.43 0.77 13.56
CA GLY A 250 24.89 0.85 13.72
C GLY A 250 25.32 1.56 15.01
N ASP A 251 26.51 1.21 15.51
CA ASP A 251 27.11 1.82 16.73
C ASP A 251 27.32 3.34 16.65
N ASN A 252 27.25 3.89 15.45
CA ASN A 252 27.36 5.33 15.20
C ASN A 252 26.05 6.10 15.42
N LEU A 253 24.99 5.42 15.87
CA LEU A 253 23.69 6.01 16.16
C LEU A 253 23.33 5.82 17.63
N SER A 254 22.66 6.83 18.18
CA SER A 254 22.02 6.79 19.49
C SER A 254 20.50 6.82 19.33
N THR A 255 19.81 6.21 20.28
CA THR A 255 18.33 6.16 20.31
C THR A 255 17.80 6.62 21.66
N VAL A 256 16.67 7.31 21.63
CA VAL A 256 15.93 7.68 22.84
C VAL A 256 14.47 7.30 22.64
N LEU A 257 13.92 6.50 23.57
CA LEU A 257 12.51 6.17 23.59
C LEU A 257 11.68 7.44 23.86
N LEU A 258 10.68 7.67 23.04
CA LEU A 258 9.72 8.76 23.20
C LEU A 258 8.50 8.26 23.99
N ASP A 259 8.70 7.90 25.26
CA ASP A 259 7.72 7.17 26.10
C ASP A 259 6.49 8.01 26.46
N GLU A 260 6.57 9.34 26.39
CA GLU A 260 5.44 10.25 26.62
C GLU A 260 4.47 10.30 25.43
N LEU A 261 4.88 9.80 24.28
CA LEU A 261 4.00 9.67 23.11
C LEU A 261 3.12 8.43 23.24
N LYS A 262 1.87 8.58 22.82
CA LYS A 262 0.96 7.43 22.72
C LYS A 262 1.50 6.41 21.75
N GLU A 263 1.38 5.16 22.13
CA GLU A 263 1.66 4.05 21.22
C GLU A 263 0.79 4.12 19.96
N ILE A 264 1.37 3.75 18.83
CA ILE A 264 0.68 3.75 17.55
C ILE A 264 0.10 2.36 17.30
N PRO A 265 -1.22 2.24 17.24
CA PRO A 265 -1.87 0.95 17.00
C PRO A 265 -1.66 0.49 15.56
N VAL A 266 -1.54 -0.82 15.38
CA VAL A 266 -1.48 -1.47 14.07
C VAL A 266 -2.67 -2.41 13.92
N TYR A 267 -3.31 -2.36 12.77
CA TYR A 267 -4.52 -3.08 12.48
C TYR A 267 -4.34 -3.99 11.27
N PHE A 268 -4.99 -5.15 11.32
CA PHE A 268 -5.24 -6.00 10.16
C PHE A 268 -6.67 -5.73 9.70
N GLY A 269 -6.83 -5.26 8.47
CA GLY A 269 -8.12 -5.01 7.84
C GLY A 269 -8.40 -6.07 6.76
N GLU A 270 -9.59 -6.61 6.76
CA GLU A 270 -10.04 -7.57 5.75
C GLU A 270 -11.38 -7.16 5.15
N SER A 271 -11.60 -7.49 3.88
CA SER A 271 -12.90 -7.29 3.25
C SER A 271 -13.97 -8.07 4.01
N ARG A 272 -15.08 -7.44 4.37
CA ARG A 272 -16.23 -8.11 5.00
C ARG A 272 -16.70 -9.35 4.21
N TYR A 273 -16.60 -9.31 2.89
CA TYR A 273 -16.98 -10.44 2.03
C TYR A 273 -16.02 -11.62 2.14
N LEU A 274 -14.79 -11.41 2.63
CA LEU A 274 -13.74 -12.40 2.79
C LEU A 274 -13.47 -12.75 4.27
N ALA A 275 -14.21 -12.18 5.22
CA ALA A 275 -14.01 -12.39 6.66
C ALA A 275 -14.15 -13.86 7.12
N LYS A 276 -14.72 -14.73 6.28
CA LYS A 276 -14.80 -16.19 6.52
C LYS A 276 -13.80 -16.99 5.68
N ASN A 277 -12.91 -16.32 4.93
CA ASN A 277 -11.89 -17.02 4.15
C ASN A 277 -10.82 -17.57 5.11
N PRO A 278 -10.60 -18.91 5.13
CA PRO A 278 -9.69 -19.54 6.10
C PRO A 278 -8.25 -19.07 5.93
N TYR A 279 -7.80 -18.77 4.73
CA TYR A 279 -6.45 -18.29 4.46
C TYR A 279 -6.22 -16.89 5.01
N ILE A 280 -7.21 -15.99 4.88
CA ILE A 280 -7.12 -14.63 5.43
C ILE A 280 -7.17 -14.66 6.96
N SER A 281 -8.04 -15.50 7.53
CA SER A 281 -8.10 -15.69 8.99
C SER A 281 -6.77 -16.22 9.53
N LEU A 282 -6.16 -17.21 8.89
CA LEU A 282 -4.85 -17.73 9.27
C LEU A 282 -3.77 -16.66 9.17
N LEU A 283 -3.72 -15.89 8.07
CA LEU A 283 -2.76 -14.79 7.91
C LEU A 283 -2.89 -13.75 9.01
N ARG A 284 -4.12 -13.34 9.34
CA ARG A 284 -4.38 -12.43 10.46
C ARG A 284 -3.84 -12.97 11.78
N ASP A 285 -4.13 -14.24 12.08
CA ASP A 285 -3.74 -14.87 13.35
C ASP A 285 -2.20 -15.03 13.44
N LEU A 286 -1.55 -15.35 12.31
CA LEU A 286 -0.08 -15.37 12.22
C LEU A 286 0.53 -13.97 12.34
N CYS A 287 -0.09 -12.95 11.74
CA CYS A 287 0.32 -11.57 11.94
C CYS A 287 0.23 -11.15 13.41
N ALA A 288 -0.87 -11.46 14.09
CA ALA A 288 -1.05 -11.14 15.51
C ALA A 288 -0.02 -11.84 16.38
N LYS A 289 0.20 -13.16 16.17
CA LYS A 289 1.21 -13.95 16.88
C LYS A 289 2.60 -13.36 16.71
N ASN A 290 3.03 -13.12 15.46
CA ASN A 290 4.37 -12.62 15.18
C ASN A 290 4.53 -11.15 15.62
N PHE A 291 3.49 -10.32 15.52
CA PHE A 291 3.51 -8.95 16.01
C PHE A 291 3.81 -8.92 17.52
N SER A 292 3.19 -9.76 18.31
CA SER A 292 3.42 -9.82 19.76
C SER A 292 4.86 -10.24 20.11
N LEU A 293 5.50 -11.07 19.31
CA LEU A 293 6.89 -11.50 19.53
C LEU A 293 7.90 -10.39 19.21
N PHE A 294 7.65 -9.59 18.14
CA PHE A 294 8.56 -8.53 17.72
C PHE A 294 8.41 -7.23 18.54
N PHE A 295 7.24 -6.99 19.15
CA PHE A 295 6.89 -5.69 19.72
C PHE A 295 6.63 -5.71 21.21
N THR A 296 6.90 -6.84 21.89
CA THR A 296 6.85 -6.89 23.36
C THR A 296 8.01 -6.04 23.92
N PRO A 297 7.76 -5.10 24.85
CA PRO A 297 8.81 -4.36 25.52
C PRO A 297 9.74 -5.35 26.26
N GLY A 298 10.89 -5.63 25.75
CA GLY A 298 11.85 -6.58 26.32
C GLY A 298 12.78 -7.22 25.28
N ASN A 299 12.40 -7.25 24.01
CA ASN A 299 13.28 -7.74 22.93
C ASN A 299 14.07 -6.63 22.22
N THR A 300 13.90 -5.37 22.59
CA THR A 300 14.87 -4.32 22.26
C THR A 300 16.00 -4.47 23.26
N VAL A 301 16.93 -5.37 23.01
CA VAL A 301 18.23 -5.40 23.69
C VAL A 301 18.97 -4.15 23.29
N VAL A 302 18.75 -3.10 24.06
CA VAL A 302 19.74 -2.03 24.21
C VAL A 302 20.43 -2.36 25.53
N GLU A 303 21.36 -3.31 25.50
CA GLU A 303 22.39 -3.37 26.54
C GLU A 303 23.22 -2.09 26.43
N GLN A 304 23.43 -1.48 27.59
CA GLN A 304 24.17 -0.23 27.84
C GLN A 304 25.61 -0.29 27.32
#